data_9d954e9e5bde7c11a85cd604edc75da7
#
_entry.id   9d954e9e5bde7c11a85cd604edc75da7
#
_cell.length_a   1.000
_cell.length_b   1.000
_cell.length_c   1.000
_cell.angle_alpha   90.00
_cell.angle_beta   90.00
_cell.angle_gamma   90.00
#
_symmetry.space_group_name_H-M   'P 1'
#
loop_
_entity.id
_entity.type
_entity.pdbx_description
1 polymer ?
#
loop_
_entity_poly.entity_id
_entity_poly.type
_entity_poly.pdbx_seq_one_letter_code
_entity_poly.pdbx_strand_id
1 'polypeptide(L)' 'GGFESTVRLAKSSAATWVPIMLRNKYNVLDVLREHIHQLQIMRRMIERDDAEGLKAAFDRANSIQRVIH' A
#
# COMPACT_ATOMS: atom_id res chain seq x y z
N GLY A 1 3.78 6.39 5.30
CA GLY A 1 3.45 4.97 5.22
C GLY A 1 4.54 4.16 4.56
N GLY A 2 4.33 2.85 4.50
CA GLY A 2 5.31 1.91 3.95
C GLY A 2 5.65 2.19 2.49
N PHE A 3 4.68 2.60 1.68
CA PHE A 3 4.91 2.89 0.27
C PHE A 3 5.81 4.11 0.09
N GLU A 4 5.60 5.16 0.87
CA GLU A 4 6.43 6.36 0.80
C GLU A 4 7.87 6.06 1.21
N SER A 5 8.05 5.27 2.25
CA SER A 5 9.38 4.86 2.69
C SER A 5 10.10 4.05 1.62
N THR A 6 9.37 3.14 0.96
CA THR A 6 9.92 2.33 -0.11
C THR A 6 10.36 3.19 -1.30
N VAL A 7 9.53 4.16 -1.70
CA VAL A 7 9.86 5.08 -2.80
C VAL A 7 11.08 5.93 -2.45
N ARG A 8 11.14 6.42 -1.22
CA ARG A 8 12.27 7.22 -0.76
C ARG A 8 13.58 6.44 -0.79
N LEU A 9 13.56 5.21 -0.29
CA LEU A 9 14.74 4.34 -0.33
C LEU A 9 15.17 4.03 -1.76
N ALA A 10 14.22 3.76 -2.64
CA ALA A 10 14.51 3.49 -4.05
C ALA A 10 15.17 4.68 -4.72
N LYS A 11 14.70 5.90 -4.43
CA LYS A 11 15.31 7.13 -4.98
C LYS A 11 16.72 7.34 -4.48
N SER A 12 16.98 7.07 -3.21
CA SER A 12 18.28 7.33 -2.60
C SER A 12 19.32 6.26 -2.94
N SER A 13 18.90 5.08 -3.35
CA SER A 13 19.83 3.95 -3.52
C SER A 13 19.31 2.93 -4.54
N ALA A 14 18.99 3.40 -5.74
CA ALA A 14 18.41 2.56 -6.79
C ALA A 14 19.33 1.37 -7.15
N ALA A 15 20.63 1.59 -7.23
CA ALA A 15 21.59 0.54 -7.57
C ALA A 15 21.55 -0.62 -6.59
N THR A 16 21.23 -0.33 -5.33
CA THR A 16 21.10 -1.37 -4.29
C THR A 16 19.75 -2.05 -4.34
N TRP A 17 18.66 -1.27 -4.45
CA TRP A 17 17.31 -1.78 -4.28
C TRP A 17 16.74 -2.46 -5.52
N VAL A 18 17.14 -2.04 -6.73
CA VAL A 18 16.63 -2.64 -7.96
C VAL A 18 16.93 -4.13 -8.04
N PRO A 19 18.19 -4.59 -7.83
CA PRO A 19 18.47 -6.02 -7.85
C PRO A 19 17.73 -6.79 -6.76
N ILE A 20 17.58 -6.20 -5.58
CA ILE A 20 16.86 -6.83 -4.46
C ILE A 20 15.39 -7.03 -4.81
N MET A 21 14.75 -6.00 -5.36
CA MET A 21 13.34 -6.08 -5.76
C MET A 21 13.13 -7.12 -6.86
N LEU A 22 14.04 -7.20 -7.83
CA LEU A 22 13.93 -8.16 -8.92
C LEU A 22 14.14 -9.59 -8.46
N ARG A 23 15.02 -9.82 -7.48
CA ARG A 23 15.20 -11.14 -6.88
C ARG A 23 13.96 -11.58 -6.11
N ASN A 24 13.25 -10.62 -5.50
CA ASN A 24 12.03 -10.86 -4.76
C ASN A 24 10.78 -10.57 -5.57
N LYS A 25 10.88 -10.66 -6.88
CA LYS A 25 9.86 -10.21 -7.82
C LYS A 25 8.46 -10.71 -7.45
N TYR A 26 8.31 -11.99 -7.21
CA TYR A 26 6.98 -12.56 -6.96
C TYR A 26 6.38 -12.06 -5.64
N ASN A 27 7.19 -11.94 -4.60
CA ASN A 27 6.72 -11.39 -3.32
C ASN A 27 6.36 -9.92 -3.44
N VAL A 28 7.17 -9.14 -4.16
CA VAL A 28 6.90 -7.72 -4.39
C VAL A 28 5.61 -7.55 -5.20
N LEU A 29 5.43 -8.35 -6.23
CA LEU A 29 4.22 -8.31 -7.05
C LEU A 29 2.97 -8.68 -6.24
N ASP A 30 3.06 -9.65 -5.34
CA ASP A 30 1.94 -10.01 -4.48
C ASP A 30 1.53 -8.84 -3.58
N VAL A 31 2.51 -8.15 -2.98
CA VAL A 31 2.23 -6.98 -2.16
C VAL A 31 1.60 -5.87 -3.01
N LEU A 32 2.14 -5.61 -4.19
CA LEU A 32 1.61 -4.60 -5.09
C LEU A 32 0.18 -4.92 -5.53
N ARG A 33 -0.10 -6.19 -5.88
CA ARG A 33 -1.45 -6.60 -6.27
C ARG A 33 -2.45 -6.34 -5.15
N GLU A 34 -2.06 -6.63 -3.91
CA GLU A 34 -2.92 -6.38 -2.76
C GLU A 34 -3.19 -4.89 -2.59
N HIS A 35 -2.15 -4.05 -2.72
CA HIS A 35 -2.32 -2.60 -2.62
C HIS A 35 -3.19 -2.06 -3.74
N ILE A 36 -2.99 -2.52 -4.97
CA ILE A 36 -3.80 -2.13 -6.12
C ILE A 36 -5.26 -2.52 -5.87
N HIS A 37 -5.49 -3.72 -5.34
CA HIS A 37 -6.84 -4.19 -5.03
C HIS A 37 -7.53 -3.28 -4.00
N GLN A 38 -6.83 -2.92 -2.94
CA GLN A 38 -7.36 -2.04 -1.92
C GLN A 38 -7.66 -0.65 -2.47
N LEU A 39 -6.79 -0.13 -3.34
CA LEU A 39 -7.02 1.16 -3.98
C LEU A 39 -8.22 1.12 -4.93
N GLN A 40 -8.43 0.02 -5.63
CA GLN A 40 -9.60 -0.16 -6.49
C GLN A 40 -10.90 -0.19 -5.68
N ILE A 41 -10.88 -0.86 -4.54
CA ILE A 41 -12.03 -0.89 -3.63
C ILE A 41 -12.34 0.53 -3.15
N MET A 42 -11.33 1.26 -2.71
CA MET A 42 -11.50 2.64 -2.25
C MET A 42 -12.07 3.54 -3.36
N ARG A 43 -11.56 3.39 -4.58
CA ARG A 43 -12.05 4.14 -5.73
C ARG A 43 -13.54 3.89 -5.96
N ARG A 44 -13.98 2.64 -5.88
CA ARG A 44 -15.39 2.29 -6.04
C ARG A 44 -16.25 2.92 -4.95
N MET A 45 -15.75 2.92 -3.72
CA MET A 45 -16.47 3.55 -2.61
C MET A 45 -16.69 5.04 -2.86
N ILE A 46 -15.65 5.72 -3.34
CA ILE A 46 -15.73 7.15 -3.65
C ILE A 46 -16.68 7.39 -4.82
N GLU A 47 -16.60 6.59 -5.87
CA GLU A 47 -17.47 6.71 -7.04
C GLU A 47 -18.95 6.54 -6.68
N ARG A 48 -19.24 5.70 -5.67
CA ARG A 48 -20.61 5.40 -5.22
C ARG A 48 -21.06 6.25 -4.04
N ASP A 49 -20.23 7.18 -3.60
CA ASP A 49 -20.51 7.99 -2.41
C ASP A 49 -20.78 7.13 -1.18
N ASP A 50 -20.04 6.03 -1.02
CA ASP A 50 -20.18 5.09 0.09
C ASP A 50 -19.45 5.60 1.33
N ALA A 51 -20.08 6.55 2.03
CA ALA A 51 -19.49 7.19 3.20
C ALA A 51 -19.22 6.18 4.33
N GLU A 52 -20.12 5.24 4.54
CA GLU A 52 -19.96 4.24 5.60
C GLU A 52 -18.81 3.28 5.31
N GLY A 53 -18.70 2.84 4.06
CA GLY A 53 -17.62 1.97 3.64
C GLY A 53 -16.27 2.65 3.76
N LEU A 54 -16.17 3.92 3.35
CA LEU A 54 -14.94 4.70 3.50
C LEU A 54 -14.56 4.88 4.95
N LYS A 55 -15.53 5.22 5.81
CA LYS A 55 -15.27 5.37 7.23
C LYS A 55 -14.74 4.07 7.85
N ALA A 56 -15.36 2.95 7.51
CA ALA A 56 -14.92 1.66 8.02
C ALA A 56 -13.49 1.34 7.56
N ALA A 57 -13.16 1.67 6.32
CA ALA A 57 -11.82 1.45 5.78
C ALA A 57 -10.76 2.28 6.51
N PHE A 58 -11.05 3.57 6.77
CA PHE A 58 -10.16 4.44 7.52
C PHE A 58 -10.01 4.00 8.97
N ASP A 59 -11.11 3.63 9.62
CA ASP A 59 -11.06 3.15 11.00
C ASP A 59 -10.21 1.91 11.13
N ARG A 60 -10.30 1.00 10.16
CA ARG A 60 -9.50 -0.22 10.13
C ARG A 60 -8.02 0.10 9.96
N ALA A 61 -7.69 1.02 9.07
CA ALA A 61 -6.31 1.44 8.84
C ALA A 61 -5.73 2.10 10.11
N ASN A 62 -6.50 2.94 10.78
CA ASN A 62 -6.08 3.58 12.02
C ASN A 62 -5.84 2.55 13.13
N SER A 63 -6.67 1.52 13.23
CA SER A 63 -6.48 0.44 14.20
C SER A 63 -5.17 -0.30 13.96
N ILE A 64 -4.84 -0.57 12.70
CA ILE A 64 -3.59 -1.24 12.34
C ILE A 64 -2.39 -0.38 12.70
N GLN A 65 -2.45 0.93 12.45
CA GLN A 65 -1.38 1.84 12.83
C GLN A 65 -1.15 1.87 14.34
N ARG A 66 -2.20 1.83 15.13
CA ARG A 66 -2.08 1.78 16.59
C ARG A 66 -1.37 0.52 17.06
N VAL A 67 -1.63 -0.60 16.40
CA VAL A 67 -0.99 -1.86 16.78
C VAL A 67 0.49 -1.86 16.38
N ILE A 68 0.85 -1.28 15.26
CA ILE A 68 2.21 -1.25 14.75
C ILE A 68 3.06 -0.24 15.52
N HIS A 69 2.49 0.86 15.93
CA HIS A 69 3.19 1.87 16.72
C HIS A 69 3.20 1.53 18.19
#